data_239d8c5701b2ef8a66dfd6bc2817737b
#
_entry.id   239d8c5701b2ef8a66dfd6bc2817737b
#
_cell.length_a   1.000
_cell.length_b   1.000
_cell.length_c   1.000
_cell.angle_alpha   90.00
_cell.angle_beta   90.00
_cell.angle_gamma   90.00
#
_symmetry.space_group_name_H-M   'P 1'
#
loop_
_entity.id
_entity.type
_entity.pdbx_description
1 polymer ?
#
loop_
_entity_poly.entity_id
_entity_poly.type
_entity_poly.pdbx_seq_one_letter_code
_entity_poly.pdbx_strand_id
1 'polypeptide(L)'
;RDEKGELLPPSQRVTKLGKLFRKTSLDELLNFWSVLKGDMSLIGPRPLPCEYVDRLSERHKYRYSVRPGLECPFSKEIAEKYSYPEPYSRYHVQFENDVWYVENLSFSTDAKLFFGLVRMTLDMHHRGKGAGSASPFIGYDEEGNAVSRKHYEEHLKKDNANEV
;
A
#
# COMPACT_ATOMS: atom_id res chain seq x y z
N ARG A 1 -13.03 9.84 19.79
CA ARG A 1 -11.99 10.07 20.80
C ARG A 1 -12.41 9.35 22.06
N ASP A 2 -11.48 8.94 22.88
CA ASP A 2 -11.75 8.39 24.21
C ASP A 2 -12.03 9.50 25.24
N GLU A 3 -12.28 9.12 26.51
CA GLU A 3 -12.55 10.07 27.61
C GLU A 3 -11.37 11.02 27.90
N LYS A 4 -10.16 10.69 27.41
CA LYS A 4 -8.94 11.51 27.55
C LYS A 4 -8.69 12.40 26.33
N GLY A 5 -9.57 12.39 25.32
CA GLY A 5 -9.45 13.16 24.10
C GLY A 5 -8.53 12.54 23.04
N GLU A 6 -7.96 11.34 23.31
CA GLU A 6 -7.12 10.62 22.34
C GLU A 6 -7.93 9.94 21.25
N LEU A 7 -7.30 9.69 20.11
CA LEU A 7 -7.96 9.01 19.00
C LEU A 7 -8.16 7.53 19.35
N LEU A 8 -9.40 7.06 19.31
CA LEU A 8 -9.74 5.64 19.43
C LEU A 8 -8.92 4.77 18.45
N PRO A 9 -8.67 3.49 18.76
CA PRO A 9 -8.07 2.56 17.81
C PRO A 9 -8.82 2.55 16.48
N PRO A 10 -8.13 2.38 15.33
CA PRO A 10 -8.74 2.43 14.00
C PRO A 10 -9.98 1.54 13.84
N SER A 11 -9.99 0.36 14.47
CA SER A 11 -11.12 -0.57 14.46
C SER A 11 -12.38 -0.02 15.13
N GLN A 12 -12.25 0.87 16.10
CA GLN A 12 -13.36 1.48 16.84
C GLN A 12 -13.81 2.81 16.22
N ARG A 13 -13.02 3.39 15.32
CA ARG A 13 -13.36 4.65 14.63
C ARG A 13 -14.34 4.45 13.47
N VAL A 14 -14.51 3.20 13.02
CA VAL A 14 -15.35 2.92 11.85
C VAL A 14 -16.80 2.75 12.29
N THR A 15 -17.68 3.65 11.85
CA THR A 15 -19.13 3.57 12.07
C THR A 15 -19.76 2.36 11.36
N LYS A 16 -20.99 1.98 11.72
CA LYS A 16 -21.72 0.92 11.03
C LYS A 16 -21.88 1.23 9.52
N LEU A 17 -22.17 2.50 9.19
CA LEU A 17 -22.26 2.97 7.80
C LEU A 17 -20.93 2.90 7.09
N GLY A 18 -19.83 3.29 7.76
CA GLY A 18 -18.48 3.18 7.21
C GLY A 18 -18.06 1.72 6.96
N LYS A 19 -18.52 0.78 7.80
CA LYS A 19 -18.30 -0.66 7.55
C LYS A 19 -19.06 -1.13 6.30
N LEU A 20 -20.30 -0.65 6.10
CA LEU A 20 -21.09 -0.95 4.90
C LEU A 20 -20.39 -0.40 3.65
N PHE A 21 -19.96 0.86 3.67
CA PHE A 21 -19.27 1.50 2.54
C PHE A 21 -17.99 0.74 2.16
N ARG A 22 -17.17 0.35 3.14
CA ARG A 22 -15.98 -0.48 2.90
C ARG A 22 -16.32 -1.87 2.36
N LYS A 23 -17.40 -2.48 2.85
CA LYS A 23 -17.84 -3.80 2.35
C LYS A 23 -18.33 -3.74 0.90
N THR A 24 -18.96 -2.65 0.51
CA THR A 24 -19.50 -2.41 -0.84
C THR A 24 -18.52 -1.68 -1.75
N SER A 25 -17.34 -1.28 -1.25
CA SER A 25 -16.36 -0.44 -1.95
C SER A 25 -16.93 0.91 -2.43
N LEU A 26 -17.98 1.41 -1.79
CA LEU A 26 -18.57 2.73 -2.08
C LEU A 26 -17.64 3.89 -1.70
N ASP A 27 -16.72 3.66 -0.77
CA ASP A 27 -15.66 4.59 -0.42
C ASP A 27 -14.65 4.84 -1.56
N GLU A 28 -14.59 3.93 -2.54
CA GLU A 28 -13.75 4.09 -3.74
C GLU A 28 -14.44 4.87 -4.87
N LEU A 29 -15.74 5.21 -4.76
CA LEU A 29 -16.47 5.95 -5.81
C LEU A 29 -15.83 7.30 -6.15
N LEU A 30 -15.27 8.01 -5.15
CA LEU A 30 -14.58 9.27 -5.38
C LEU A 30 -13.30 9.09 -6.19
N ASN A 31 -12.61 7.97 -6.01
CA ASN A 31 -11.44 7.61 -6.78
C ASN A 31 -11.82 7.30 -8.24
N PHE A 32 -12.94 6.60 -8.48
CA PHE A 32 -13.47 6.41 -9.83
C PHE A 32 -13.84 7.73 -10.52
N TRP A 33 -14.38 8.68 -9.77
CA TRP A 33 -14.63 10.03 -10.28
C TRP A 33 -13.34 10.74 -10.71
N SER A 34 -12.27 10.60 -9.91
CA SER A 34 -10.94 11.11 -10.25
C SER A 34 -10.36 10.44 -11.50
N VAL A 35 -10.62 9.15 -11.70
CA VAL A 35 -10.24 8.43 -12.93
C VAL A 35 -11.00 8.98 -14.14
N LEU A 36 -12.31 9.18 -14.02
CA LEU A 36 -13.14 9.76 -15.11
C LEU A 36 -12.70 11.18 -15.50
N LYS A 37 -12.26 11.98 -14.53
CA LYS A 37 -11.71 13.32 -14.78
C LYS A 37 -10.29 13.31 -15.36
N GLY A 38 -9.60 12.16 -15.33
CA GLY A 38 -8.22 12.04 -15.79
C GLY A 38 -7.17 12.47 -14.74
N ASP A 39 -7.57 12.73 -13.49
CA ASP A 39 -6.66 13.03 -12.39
C ASP A 39 -5.93 11.77 -11.92
N MET A 40 -6.56 10.59 -12.08
CA MET A 40 -6.01 9.27 -11.73
C MET A 40 -6.12 8.30 -12.90
N SER A 41 -5.33 7.23 -12.85
CA SER A 41 -5.43 6.06 -13.73
C SER A 41 -6.11 4.90 -13.00
N LEU A 42 -6.58 3.87 -13.73
CA LEU A 42 -7.07 2.63 -13.12
C LEU A 42 -5.91 1.83 -12.53
N ILE A 43 -4.81 1.71 -13.27
CA ILE A 43 -3.59 1.02 -12.85
C ILE A 43 -2.49 2.05 -12.65
N GLY A 44 -1.75 1.92 -11.58
CA GLY A 44 -0.63 2.80 -11.26
C GLY A 44 -0.34 2.88 -9.75
N PRO A 45 0.75 3.53 -9.37
CA PRO A 45 1.13 3.73 -7.97
C PRO A 45 0.02 4.39 -7.16
N ARG A 46 -0.42 3.74 -6.09
CA ARG A 46 -1.49 4.29 -5.24
C ARG A 46 -1.04 5.58 -4.54
N PRO A 47 -1.87 6.64 -4.48
CA PRO A 47 -1.50 7.88 -3.81
C PRO A 47 -1.07 7.65 -2.36
N LEU A 48 -0.02 8.33 -1.93
CA LEU A 48 0.45 8.32 -0.54
C LEU A 48 0.04 9.62 0.16
N PRO A 49 -0.08 9.61 1.50
CA PRO A 49 -0.17 10.82 2.28
C PRO A 49 0.98 11.78 1.98
N CYS A 50 0.70 13.07 1.83
CA CYS A 50 1.70 14.08 1.49
C CYS A 50 2.89 14.09 2.46
N GLU A 51 2.67 13.76 3.74
CA GLU A 51 3.71 13.66 4.77
C GLU A 51 4.77 12.59 4.50
N TYR A 52 4.53 11.65 3.57
CA TYR A 52 5.51 10.62 3.21
C TYR A 52 6.44 11.06 2.07
N VAL A 53 6.06 12.08 1.29
CA VAL A 53 6.81 12.52 0.10
C VAL A 53 8.24 12.88 0.43
N ASP A 54 8.44 13.68 1.50
CA ASP A 54 9.76 14.14 1.93
C ASP A 54 10.62 13.02 2.54
N ARG A 55 9.99 11.90 2.93
CA ARG A 55 10.68 10.75 3.51
C ARG A 55 11.06 9.69 2.47
N LEU A 56 10.58 9.81 1.24
CA LEU A 56 10.90 8.84 0.20
C LEU A 56 12.32 9.02 -0.32
N SER A 57 13.01 7.89 -0.56
CA SER A 57 14.28 7.87 -1.29
C SER A 57 14.08 8.38 -2.72
N GLU A 58 15.15 8.87 -3.35
CA GLU A 58 15.09 9.34 -4.75
C GLU A 58 14.61 8.23 -5.70
N ARG A 59 15.00 6.97 -5.45
CA ARG A 59 14.50 5.82 -6.19
C ARG A 59 12.98 5.70 -6.08
N HIS A 60 12.42 5.77 -4.88
CA HIS A 60 10.99 5.59 -4.66
C HIS A 60 10.15 6.83 -5.03
N LYS A 61 10.76 8.02 -5.12
CA LYS A 61 10.12 9.21 -5.69
C LYS A 61 9.83 9.04 -7.19
N TYR A 62 10.55 8.14 -7.88
CA TYR A 62 10.30 7.86 -9.29
C TYR A 62 8.87 7.41 -9.59
N ARG A 63 8.15 6.88 -8.59
CA ARG A 63 6.72 6.58 -8.67
C ARG A 63 5.84 7.77 -9.08
N TYR A 64 6.30 9.00 -8.85
CA TYR A 64 5.56 10.23 -9.19
C TYR A 64 5.76 10.69 -10.63
N SER A 65 6.56 9.98 -11.43
CA SER A 65 6.71 10.29 -12.87
C SER A 65 5.50 9.87 -13.71
N VAL A 66 4.56 9.12 -13.12
CA VAL A 66 3.30 8.73 -13.75
C VAL A 66 2.11 9.19 -12.89
N ARG A 67 0.91 9.19 -13.50
CA ARG A 67 -0.31 9.49 -12.74
C ARG A 67 -0.55 8.45 -11.64
N PRO A 68 -1.05 8.87 -10.47
CA PRO A 68 -1.45 7.93 -9.45
C PRO A 68 -2.56 7.01 -9.98
N GLY A 69 -2.50 5.74 -9.59
CA GLY A 69 -3.51 4.75 -9.92
C GLY A 69 -4.47 4.45 -8.79
N LEU A 70 -5.61 3.86 -9.13
CA LEU A 70 -6.55 3.32 -8.16
C LEU A 70 -5.91 2.16 -7.39
N GLU A 71 -5.21 1.30 -8.10
CA GLU A 71 -4.46 0.17 -7.52
C GLU A 71 -3.27 -0.19 -8.44
N CYS A 72 -2.21 -0.72 -7.82
CA CYS A 72 -1.08 -1.31 -8.53
C CYS A 72 -0.88 -2.75 -8.01
N PRO A 73 -1.50 -3.76 -8.65
CA PRO A 73 -1.29 -5.15 -8.28
C PRO A 73 0.19 -5.51 -8.34
N PHE A 74 0.67 -6.33 -7.40
CA PHE A 74 2.06 -6.76 -7.42
C PHE A 74 2.36 -7.57 -8.68
N SER A 75 3.46 -7.19 -9.34
CA SER A 75 4.02 -7.99 -10.42
C SER A 75 4.55 -9.31 -9.87
N LYS A 76 4.60 -10.34 -10.73
CA LYS A 76 5.16 -11.63 -10.32
C LYS A 76 6.64 -11.49 -9.96
N GLU A 77 7.38 -10.69 -10.71
CA GLU A 77 8.80 -10.44 -10.50
C GLU A 77 9.08 -9.83 -9.13
N ILE A 78 8.27 -8.86 -8.72
CA ILE A 78 8.39 -8.23 -7.40
C ILE A 78 7.94 -9.19 -6.29
N ALA A 79 6.86 -9.92 -6.50
CA ALA A 79 6.36 -10.88 -5.51
C ALA A 79 7.35 -12.06 -5.28
N GLU A 80 8.08 -12.46 -6.33
CA GLU A 80 9.12 -13.50 -6.24
C GLU A 80 10.43 -12.96 -5.64
N LYS A 81 10.79 -11.70 -5.95
CA LYS A 81 12.02 -11.06 -5.47
C LYS A 81 11.96 -10.67 -3.99
N TYR A 82 10.82 -10.17 -3.55
CA TYR A 82 10.64 -9.63 -2.21
C TYR A 82 9.61 -10.44 -1.43
N SER A 83 10.07 -11.22 -0.47
CA SER A 83 9.18 -11.93 0.46
C SER A 83 8.50 -10.95 1.42
N TYR A 84 7.20 -11.16 1.65
CA TYR A 84 6.44 -10.42 2.66
C TYR A 84 5.71 -11.44 3.55
N PRO A 85 5.62 -11.26 4.87
CA PRO A 85 6.04 -10.07 5.64
C PRO A 85 7.51 -10.00 6.05
N GLU A 86 8.30 -11.01 5.80
CA GLU A 86 9.68 -11.08 6.24
C GLU A 86 10.61 -11.45 5.06
N PRO A 87 11.83 -10.84 4.96
CA PRO A 87 12.38 -9.79 5.83
C PRO A 87 11.89 -8.37 5.48
N TYR A 88 11.13 -8.20 4.40
CA TYR A 88 10.74 -6.90 3.87
C TYR A 88 9.40 -6.41 4.41
N SER A 89 9.30 -5.13 4.71
CA SER A 89 8.02 -4.51 5.04
C SER A 89 7.10 -4.42 3.82
N ARG A 90 5.79 -4.32 4.07
CA ARG A 90 4.82 -4.09 2.99
C ARG A 90 5.12 -2.84 2.18
N TYR A 91 5.62 -1.78 2.81
CA TYR A 91 5.96 -0.54 2.11
C TYR A 91 7.14 -0.72 1.17
N HIS A 92 8.17 -1.48 1.56
CA HIS A 92 9.29 -1.77 0.69
C HIS A 92 8.82 -2.48 -0.59
N VAL A 93 8.08 -3.58 -0.42
CA VAL A 93 7.53 -4.35 -1.54
C VAL A 93 6.62 -3.49 -2.43
N GLN A 94 5.77 -2.65 -1.82
CA GLN A 94 4.89 -1.75 -2.55
C GLN A 94 5.68 -0.71 -3.35
N PHE A 95 6.68 -0.06 -2.75
CA PHE A 95 7.44 1.00 -3.41
C PHE A 95 8.31 0.44 -4.54
N GLU A 96 8.92 -0.72 -4.34
CA GLU A 96 9.65 -1.40 -5.41
C GLU A 96 8.72 -1.84 -6.55
N ASN A 97 7.50 -2.28 -6.24
CA ASN A 97 6.50 -2.60 -7.27
C ASN A 97 6.06 -1.35 -8.05
N ASP A 98 5.93 -0.22 -7.37
CA ASP A 98 5.58 1.04 -8.03
C ASP A 98 6.69 1.50 -8.99
N VAL A 99 7.97 1.37 -8.58
CA VAL A 99 9.12 1.66 -9.43
C VAL A 99 9.16 0.69 -10.62
N TRP A 100 9.00 -0.63 -10.35
CA TRP A 100 8.93 -1.63 -11.40
C TRP A 100 7.83 -1.31 -12.43
N TYR A 101 6.65 -0.88 -11.97
CA TYR A 101 5.55 -0.50 -12.86
C TYR A 101 5.94 0.67 -13.77
N VAL A 102 6.57 1.72 -13.22
CA VAL A 102 7.01 2.87 -14.01
C VAL A 102 8.07 2.47 -15.05
N GLU A 103 9.03 1.61 -14.68
CA GLU A 103 10.09 1.11 -15.56
C GLU A 103 9.54 0.20 -16.66
N ASN A 104 8.42 -0.49 -16.43
CA ASN A 104 7.79 -1.43 -17.35
C ASN A 104 6.45 -0.93 -17.92
N LEU A 105 6.24 0.39 -17.90
CA LEU A 105 5.00 1.00 -18.35
C LEU A 105 4.74 0.69 -19.84
N SER A 106 3.66 -0.03 -20.10
CA SER A 106 3.19 -0.35 -21.45
C SER A 106 1.72 -0.74 -21.42
N PHE A 107 1.04 -0.62 -22.56
CA PHE A 107 -0.35 -1.10 -22.69
C PHE A 107 -0.50 -2.58 -22.30
N SER A 108 0.49 -3.42 -22.63
CA SER A 108 0.50 -4.84 -22.28
C SER A 108 0.58 -5.05 -20.76
N THR A 109 1.41 -4.26 -20.08
CA THR A 109 1.54 -4.28 -18.61
C THR A 109 0.24 -3.86 -17.96
N ASP A 110 -0.34 -2.74 -18.40
CA ASP A 110 -1.62 -2.25 -17.89
C ASP A 110 -2.74 -3.26 -18.06
N ALA A 111 -2.84 -3.86 -19.26
CA ALA A 111 -3.85 -4.89 -19.53
C ALA A 111 -3.69 -6.11 -18.61
N LYS A 112 -2.45 -6.62 -18.43
CA LYS A 112 -2.18 -7.76 -17.55
C LYS A 112 -2.55 -7.43 -16.10
N LEU A 113 -2.13 -6.28 -15.58
CA LEU A 113 -2.43 -5.85 -14.22
C LEU A 113 -3.92 -5.59 -14.03
N PHE A 114 -4.60 -5.00 -15.01
CA PHE A 114 -6.03 -4.78 -14.98
C PHE A 114 -6.82 -6.10 -14.88
N PHE A 115 -6.53 -7.08 -15.74
CA PHE A 115 -7.19 -8.38 -15.66
C PHE A 115 -6.86 -9.11 -14.35
N GLY A 116 -5.64 -8.97 -13.84
CA GLY A 116 -5.26 -9.45 -12.51
C GLY A 116 -6.10 -8.83 -11.41
N LEU A 117 -6.31 -7.51 -11.45
CA LEU A 117 -7.14 -6.78 -10.50
C LEU A 117 -8.61 -7.22 -10.57
N VAL A 118 -9.17 -7.34 -11.77
CA VAL A 118 -10.54 -7.85 -11.97
C VAL A 118 -10.71 -9.24 -11.37
N ARG A 119 -9.79 -10.16 -11.67
CA ARG A 119 -9.80 -11.52 -11.12
C ARG A 119 -9.75 -11.50 -9.58
N MET A 120 -8.83 -10.74 -8.99
CA MET A 120 -8.70 -10.59 -7.53
C MET A 120 -9.97 -10.00 -6.91
N THR A 121 -10.61 -9.06 -7.58
CA THR A 121 -11.86 -8.42 -7.11
C THR A 121 -13.04 -9.38 -7.17
N LEU A 122 -13.10 -10.25 -8.15
CA LEU A 122 -14.15 -11.29 -8.28
C LEU A 122 -13.93 -12.44 -7.30
N ASP A 123 -12.70 -12.68 -6.85
CA ASP A 123 -12.41 -13.69 -5.84
C ASP A 123 -12.80 -13.17 -4.44
N MET A 124 -14.05 -13.40 -4.08
CA MET A 124 -14.66 -12.97 -2.83
C MET A 124 -13.94 -13.48 -1.57
N HIS A 125 -13.12 -14.53 -1.66
CA HIS A 125 -12.40 -15.12 -0.53
C HIS A 125 -11.27 -14.21 -0.01
N HIS A 126 -10.75 -13.31 -0.83
CA HIS A 126 -9.66 -12.38 -0.47
C HIS A 126 -10.16 -11.05 0.10
N ARG A 127 -11.46 -10.76 -0.03
CA ARG A 127 -12.07 -9.54 0.52
C ARG A 127 -12.15 -9.62 2.04
N GLY A 128 -11.28 -8.93 2.73
CA GLY A 128 -11.31 -8.78 4.20
C GLY A 128 -10.04 -9.14 4.95
N LYS A 129 -9.08 -9.82 4.33
CA LYS A 129 -7.82 -10.17 4.98
C LYS A 129 -6.76 -9.05 4.98
N GLY A 130 -6.97 -7.97 4.24
CA GLY A 130 -6.00 -6.87 4.11
C GLY A 130 -6.39 -5.54 4.78
N ALA A 131 -7.57 -5.45 5.39
CA ALA A 131 -8.07 -4.22 6.02
C ALA A 131 -7.56 -4.02 7.47
N GLY A 132 -6.48 -4.66 7.85
CA GLY A 132 -5.74 -4.33 9.07
C GLY A 132 -5.17 -2.92 8.92
N SER A 133 -5.26 -2.12 10.00
CA SER A 133 -4.61 -0.82 10.10
C SER A 133 -3.14 -0.96 9.68
N ALA A 134 -2.80 -0.49 8.49
CA ALA A 134 -1.42 -0.48 8.05
C ALA A 134 -0.63 0.39 9.03
N SER A 135 0.41 -0.18 9.63
CA SER A 135 1.32 0.59 10.47
C SER A 135 1.95 1.71 9.62
N PRO A 136 2.10 2.94 10.12
CA PRO A 136 2.60 4.06 9.31
C PRO A 136 4.02 3.79 8.82
N PHE A 137 4.31 4.25 7.60
CA PHE A 137 5.66 4.33 7.07
C PHE A 137 6.48 5.34 7.89
N ILE A 138 7.68 4.97 8.30
CA ILE A 138 8.55 5.81 9.13
C ILE A 138 9.87 6.21 8.46
N GLY A 139 10.31 5.50 7.43
CA GLY A 139 11.58 5.78 6.73
C GLY A 139 12.21 4.53 6.18
N TYR A 140 13.53 4.51 6.18
CA TYR A 140 14.36 3.43 5.67
C TYR A 140 15.30 2.92 6.77
N ASP A 141 15.65 1.63 6.70
CA ASP A 141 16.72 1.04 7.49
C ASP A 141 18.10 1.34 6.89
N GLU A 142 19.16 0.79 7.50
CA GLU A 142 20.55 0.98 7.08
C GLU A 142 20.83 0.36 5.71
N GLU A 143 20.11 -0.69 5.34
CA GLU A 143 20.18 -1.35 4.03
C GLU A 143 19.38 -0.62 2.94
N GLY A 144 18.64 0.43 3.30
CA GLY A 144 17.79 1.18 2.38
C GLY A 144 16.42 0.57 2.12
N ASN A 145 15.96 -0.37 2.95
CA ASN A 145 14.61 -0.93 2.84
C ASN A 145 13.60 -0.01 3.51
N ALA A 146 12.47 0.24 2.85
CA ALA A 146 11.39 1.02 3.43
C ALA A 146 10.74 0.28 4.61
N VAL A 147 10.63 0.92 5.78
CA VAL A 147 10.14 0.30 7.01
C VAL A 147 8.87 0.95 7.52
N SER A 148 8.02 0.14 8.14
CA SER A 148 6.88 0.59 8.93
C SER A 148 7.23 0.55 10.41
N ARG A 149 6.53 1.32 11.23
CA ARG A 149 6.73 1.31 12.69
C ARG A 149 6.66 -0.09 13.27
N LYS A 150 5.67 -0.88 12.86
CA LYS A 150 5.49 -2.25 13.34
C LYS A 150 6.68 -3.14 12.96
N HIS A 151 7.13 -3.06 11.72
CA HIS A 151 8.27 -3.84 11.24
C HIS A 151 9.55 -3.49 12.00
N TYR A 152 9.81 -2.22 12.22
CA TYR A 152 10.95 -1.73 13.00
C TYR A 152 10.93 -2.23 14.46
N GLU A 153 9.77 -2.16 15.12
CA GLU A 153 9.61 -2.66 16.50
C GLU A 153 9.79 -4.18 16.61
N GLU A 154 9.39 -4.94 15.58
CA GLU A 154 9.57 -6.39 15.52
C GLU A 154 11.04 -6.78 15.33
N HIS A 155 11.81 -6.03 14.53
CA HIS A 155 13.25 -6.24 14.35
C HIS A 155 14.02 -5.91 15.63
N LEU A 156 13.78 -4.75 16.25
CA LEU A 156 14.42 -4.40 17.52
C LEU A 156 14.22 -5.47 18.61
N LYS A 157 13.05 -6.11 18.66
CA LYS A 157 12.80 -7.20 19.62
C LYS A 157 13.59 -8.47 19.30
N LYS A 158 13.81 -8.77 18.02
CA LYS A 158 14.61 -9.93 17.60
C LYS A 158 16.10 -9.72 17.91
N ASP A 159 16.61 -8.52 17.64
CA ASP A 159 18.02 -8.18 17.91
C ASP A 159 18.33 -8.27 19.41
N ASN A 160 17.49 -7.66 20.25
CA ASN A 160 17.62 -7.76 21.70
C ASN A 160 17.44 -9.19 22.26
N ALA A 161 16.74 -10.07 21.56
CA ALA A 161 16.59 -11.47 21.97
C ALA A 161 17.77 -12.36 21.56
N ASN A 162 18.56 -11.94 20.57
CA ASN A 162 19.76 -12.65 20.11
C ASN A 162 21.03 -12.21 20.87
N GLU A 163 20.98 -11.13 21.63
CA GLU A 163 22.08 -10.62 22.46
C GLU A 163 22.07 -11.18 23.93
N VAL A 164 21.10 -12.02 24.27
CA VAL A 164 20.96 -12.70 25.58
C VAL A 164 21.24 -14.19 25.42
#